data_fefb11d13b238a4639563bb9f807de17
#
_entry.id   fefb11d13b238a4639563bb9f807de17
#
_cell.length_a   1.000
_cell.length_b   1.000
_cell.length_c   1.000
_cell.angle_alpha   90.00
_cell.angle_beta   90.00
_cell.angle_gamma   90.00
#
_symmetry.space_group_name_H-M   'P 1'
#
loop_
_entity.id
_entity.type
_entity.pdbx_description
1 polymer ?
#
loop_
_entity_poly.entity_id
_entity_poly.type
_entity_poly.pdbx_seq_one_letter_code
_entity_poly.pdbx_strand_id
1 'polypeptide(L)'
;MNGNKSLYPIWLGVLGVALLAGLVAGAFIFMHGHVLFNANDVLIWTLPLGVYIFLALASSGLTLLSALPLVFGIKKFEPVAKRLVFLAIATLCGGFVSIGLELGSIFHMIYILLSPNLSSPIWWMGAIYSVELVVLAVKFWKMHTGDYHSSFSKFLGTASFALALVAPLMIGSVFGLTESRATYFGPLMSIYCLLMALLSGTALFILYSMVVERVSGSGSAGEHHAVIDDFCRIFTYATGIVMVFTILRFIMESATTIPAFLAYHQFAHSFGAWHGFHFEVVLGLFLPFVLMLVPSVRQSTGGKVVTSSLILLGTLAMHMEILLAGQSHPVGPKAEQFPQYVQYVPSLWEWLVLVFALAVMLLLYTLGERYLKLNEAPTG
;
A
#
# COMPACT_ATOMS: atom_id res chain seq x y z
N MET A 1 -15.37 -19.74 15.27
CA MET A 1 -13.91 -19.91 15.29
C MET A 1 -13.51 -21.11 16.15
N ASN A 2 -13.62 -22.32 15.57
CA ASN A 2 -13.22 -23.58 16.23
C ASN A 2 -11.94 -24.21 15.65
N GLY A 3 -11.27 -23.51 14.75
CA GLY A 3 -9.99 -23.93 14.20
C GLY A 3 -8.83 -23.54 15.13
N ASN A 4 -8.10 -24.52 15.56
CA ASN A 4 -6.82 -24.47 16.28
C ASN A 4 -6.69 -23.37 17.36
N LYS A 5 -7.38 -23.58 18.49
CA LYS A 5 -7.36 -22.66 19.66
C LYS A 5 -5.95 -22.31 20.18
N SER A 6 -4.94 -23.08 19.80
CA SER A 6 -3.54 -22.88 20.21
C SER A 6 -2.78 -21.83 19.36
N LEU A 7 -3.15 -21.61 18.09
CA LEU A 7 -2.41 -20.69 17.21
C LEU A 7 -2.76 -19.21 17.45
N TYR A 8 -3.98 -18.92 17.91
CA TYR A 8 -4.42 -17.55 18.13
C TYR A 8 -3.59 -16.80 19.22
N PRO A 9 -3.36 -17.38 20.43
CA PRO A 9 -2.53 -16.70 21.41
C PRO A 9 -1.07 -16.57 20.97
N ILE A 10 -0.53 -17.54 20.23
CA ILE A 10 0.81 -17.44 19.63
C ILE A 10 0.88 -16.27 18.66
N TRP A 11 -0.12 -16.15 17.77
CA TRP A 11 -0.22 -15.05 16.82
C TRP A 11 -0.29 -13.69 17.53
N LEU A 12 -1.14 -13.55 18.56
CA LEU A 12 -1.19 -12.32 19.37
C LEU A 12 0.13 -12.05 20.09
N GLY A 13 0.82 -13.10 20.56
CA GLY A 13 2.15 -12.98 21.14
C GLY A 13 3.16 -12.41 20.15
N VAL A 14 3.18 -12.92 18.91
CA VAL A 14 4.06 -12.42 17.84
C VAL A 14 3.75 -10.95 17.54
N LEU A 15 2.47 -10.60 17.37
CA LEU A 15 2.07 -9.21 17.13
C LEU A 15 2.42 -8.31 18.32
N GLY A 16 2.25 -8.81 19.56
CA GLY A 16 2.63 -8.09 20.77
C GLY A 16 4.12 -7.77 20.84
N VAL A 17 4.98 -8.75 20.51
CA VAL A 17 6.44 -8.54 20.44
C VAL A 17 6.80 -7.53 19.34
N ALA A 18 6.19 -7.63 18.15
CA ALA A 18 6.41 -6.71 17.05
C ALA A 18 5.98 -5.28 17.41
N LEU A 19 4.84 -5.12 18.09
CA LEU A 19 4.37 -3.83 18.59
C LEU A 19 5.30 -3.24 19.64
N LEU A 20 5.75 -4.04 20.61
CA LEU A 20 6.70 -3.58 21.63
C LEU A 20 8.02 -3.15 21.01
N ALA A 21 8.57 -3.93 20.07
CA ALA A 21 9.78 -3.56 19.34
C ALA A 21 9.59 -2.23 18.57
N GLY A 22 8.43 -2.07 17.93
CA GLY A 22 8.08 -0.83 17.22
C GLY A 22 7.91 0.38 18.15
N LEU A 23 7.28 0.19 19.32
CA LEU A 23 7.15 1.25 20.34
C LEU A 23 8.52 1.68 20.88
N VAL A 24 9.40 0.71 21.14
CA VAL A 24 10.78 0.99 21.55
C VAL A 24 11.50 1.78 20.44
N ALA A 25 11.40 1.34 19.19
CA ALA A 25 11.98 2.06 18.05
C ALA A 25 11.41 3.48 17.94
N GLY A 26 10.10 3.64 18.06
CA GLY A 26 9.43 4.94 18.05
C GLY A 26 9.92 5.87 19.16
N ALA A 27 10.13 5.36 20.38
CA ALA A 27 10.67 6.12 21.49
C ALA A 27 12.12 6.59 21.21
N PHE A 28 12.97 5.71 20.66
CA PHE A 28 14.34 6.08 20.28
C PHE A 28 14.35 7.11 19.15
N ILE A 29 13.52 6.94 18.12
CA ILE A 29 13.39 7.89 17.01
C ILE A 29 12.90 9.25 17.54
N PHE A 30 11.98 9.26 18.49
CA PHE A 30 11.50 10.48 19.12
C PHE A 30 12.60 11.21 19.90
N MET A 31 13.49 10.48 20.59
CA MET A 31 14.58 11.06 21.38
C MET A 31 15.77 11.52 20.53
N HIS A 32 16.10 10.80 19.46
CA HIS A 32 17.32 11.02 18.69
C HIS A 32 17.06 11.59 17.28
N GLY A 33 15.82 11.53 16.81
CA GLY A 33 15.46 12.00 15.46
C GLY A 33 16.02 11.14 14.34
N HIS A 34 16.19 11.75 13.15
CA HIS A 34 16.64 11.09 11.92
C HIS A 34 18.11 10.62 11.94
N VAL A 35 18.89 10.91 12.97
CA VAL A 35 20.26 10.38 13.12
C VAL A 35 20.27 8.85 13.16
N LEU A 36 19.14 8.22 13.53
CA LEU A 36 18.98 6.77 13.55
C LEU A 36 18.69 6.16 12.17
N PHE A 37 18.31 6.98 11.20
CA PHE A 37 18.05 6.55 9.84
C PHE A 37 19.30 6.71 8.98
N ASN A 38 19.42 5.90 7.93
CA ASN A 38 20.49 6.03 6.96
C ASN A 38 20.18 7.10 5.89
N ALA A 39 19.43 8.14 6.30
CA ALA A 39 19.21 9.34 5.50
C ALA A 39 20.49 10.16 5.41
N ASN A 40 20.65 10.90 4.32
CA ASN A 40 21.76 11.84 4.12
C ASN A 40 21.28 13.06 3.31
N ASP A 41 22.17 13.99 3.03
CA ASP A 41 21.82 15.24 2.32
C ASP A 41 21.32 15.05 0.88
N VAL A 42 21.49 13.87 0.29
CA VAL A 42 21.02 13.52 -1.05
C VAL A 42 19.76 12.64 -0.97
N LEU A 43 19.80 11.61 -0.12
CA LEU A 43 18.73 10.67 0.15
C LEU A 43 18.03 11.06 1.45
N ILE A 44 16.99 11.86 1.36
CA ILE A 44 16.22 12.37 2.52
C ILE A 44 15.00 11.50 2.85
N TRP A 45 14.47 10.78 1.89
CA TRP A 45 13.33 9.89 2.04
C TRP A 45 13.77 8.44 2.15
N THR A 46 13.35 7.77 3.20
CA THR A 46 13.86 6.46 3.58
C THR A 46 12.79 5.36 3.50
N LEU A 47 13.10 4.15 3.97
CA LEU A 47 12.20 3.00 3.93
C LEU A 47 10.81 3.28 4.52
N PRO A 48 10.64 3.97 5.67
CA PRO A 48 9.30 4.24 6.22
C PRO A 48 8.39 5.04 5.29
N LEU A 49 8.93 5.98 4.50
CA LEU A 49 8.11 6.67 3.50
C LEU A 49 7.64 5.73 2.39
N GLY A 50 8.52 4.84 1.91
CA GLY A 50 8.13 3.82 0.93
C GLY A 50 7.04 2.88 1.45
N VAL A 51 7.14 2.48 2.72
CA VAL A 51 6.12 1.68 3.41
C VAL A 51 4.80 2.45 3.53
N TYR A 52 4.84 3.75 3.86
CA TYR A 52 3.65 4.59 3.87
C TYR A 52 2.99 4.64 2.49
N ILE A 53 3.75 4.91 1.44
CA ILE A 53 3.23 4.96 0.07
C ILE A 53 2.55 3.63 -0.29
N PHE A 54 3.20 2.51 -0.02
CA PHE A 54 2.67 1.18 -0.27
C PHE A 54 1.34 0.91 0.47
N LEU A 55 1.29 1.20 1.78
CA LEU A 55 0.08 0.96 2.58
C LEU A 55 -1.04 1.94 2.25
N ALA A 56 -0.72 3.21 1.98
CA ALA A 56 -1.70 4.22 1.58
C ALA A 56 -2.34 3.88 0.22
N LEU A 57 -1.54 3.49 -0.77
CA LEU A 57 -2.04 3.05 -2.06
C LEU A 57 -2.87 1.77 -1.93
N ALA A 58 -2.42 0.78 -1.15
CA ALA A 58 -3.19 -0.44 -0.90
C ALA A 58 -4.54 -0.13 -0.23
N SER A 59 -4.59 0.82 0.71
CA SER A 59 -5.84 1.28 1.33
C SER A 59 -6.80 1.88 0.31
N SER A 60 -6.32 2.80 -0.55
CA SER A 60 -7.16 3.36 -1.62
C SER A 60 -7.65 2.27 -2.59
N GLY A 61 -6.82 1.29 -2.93
CA GLY A 61 -7.24 0.15 -3.74
C GLY A 61 -8.37 -0.66 -3.09
N LEU A 62 -8.28 -0.95 -1.80
CA LEU A 62 -9.35 -1.61 -1.03
C LEU A 62 -10.63 -0.77 -1.01
N THR A 63 -10.51 0.56 -0.87
CA THR A 63 -11.64 1.49 -0.92
C THR A 63 -12.30 1.47 -2.29
N LEU A 64 -11.53 1.45 -3.40
CA LEU A 64 -12.04 1.32 -4.75
C LEU A 64 -12.82 0.01 -4.94
N LEU A 65 -12.32 -1.11 -4.43
CA LEU A 65 -13.04 -2.38 -4.47
C LEU A 65 -14.35 -2.33 -3.69
N SER A 66 -14.38 -1.64 -2.54
CA SER A 66 -15.60 -1.45 -1.75
C SER A 66 -16.68 -0.63 -2.47
N ALA A 67 -16.29 0.16 -3.47
CA ALA A 67 -17.23 0.92 -4.28
C ALA A 67 -18.07 0.04 -5.23
N LEU A 68 -17.60 -1.15 -5.58
CA LEU A 68 -18.36 -2.07 -6.44
C LEU A 68 -19.79 -2.32 -5.91
N PRO A 69 -19.99 -2.74 -4.65
CA PRO A 69 -21.34 -2.87 -4.09
C PRO A 69 -21.93 -1.52 -3.64
N LEU A 70 -21.14 -0.63 -3.04
CA LEU A 70 -21.68 0.52 -2.31
C LEU A 70 -21.98 1.75 -3.18
N VAL A 71 -21.33 1.87 -4.33
CA VAL A 71 -21.53 2.97 -5.28
C VAL A 71 -22.16 2.46 -6.57
N PHE A 72 -21.61 1.37 -7.13
CA PHE A 72 -22.07 0.81 -8.40
C PHE A 72 -23.21 -0.20 -8.25
N GLY A 73 -23.59 -0.58 -7.02
CA GLY A 73 -24.74 -1.44 -6.73
C GLY A 73 -24.57 -2.90 -7.19
N ILE A 74 -23.35 -3.39 -7.33
CA ILE A 74 -23.07 -4.77 -7.76
C ILE A 74 -23.24 -5.70 -6.56
N LYS A 75 -24.47 -6.18 -6.35
CA LYS A 75 -24.90 -6.90 -5.16
C LYS A 75 -24.04 -8.10 -4.77
N LYS A 76 -23.46 -8.80 -5.74
CA LYS A 76 -22.61 -9.98 -5.45
C LYS A 76 -21.41 -9.69 -4.56
N PHE A 77 -20.95 -8.42 -4.49
CA PHE A 77 -19.81 -8.00 -3.63
C PHE A 77 -20.26 -7.43 -2.27
N GLU A 78 -21.58 -7.32 -2.00
CA GLU A 78 -22.09 -6.82 -0.71
C GLU A 78 -21.57 -7.60 0.51
N PRO A 79 -21.46 -8.94 0.48
CA PRO A 79 -20.99 -9.71 1.63
C PRO A 79 -19.57 -9.37 2.10
N VAL A 80 -18.74 -8.80 1.23
CA VAL A 80 -17.35 -8.44 1.53
C VAL A 80 -17.15 -6.94 1.71
N ALA A 81 -18.18 -6.12 1.49
CA ALA A 81 -18.09 -4.65 1.51
C ALA A 81 -17.59 -4.11 2.85
N LYS A 82 -18.19 -4.57 3.96
CA LYS A 82 -17.82 -4.14 5.31
C LYS A 82 -16.37 -4.51 5.64
N ARG A 83 -15.94 -5.71 5.23
CA ARG A 83 -14.58 -6.19 5.39
C ARG A 83 -13.59 -5.33 4.59
N LEU A 84 -13.88 -5.02 3.33
CA LEU A 84 -13.05 -4.16 2.49
C LEU A 84 -12.84 -2.76 3.10
N VAL A 85 -13.91 -2.13 3.61
CA VAL A 85 -13.82 -0.82 4.26
C VAL A 85 -12.98 -0.88 5.53
N PHE A 86 -13.17 -1.90 6.37
CA PHE A 86 -12.37 -2.05 7.59
C PHE A 86 -10.89 -2.34 7.27
N LEU A 87 -10.64 -3.15 6.26
CA LEU A 87 -9.31 -3.46 5.76
C LEU A 87 -8.62 -2.18 5.29
N ALA A 88 -9.30 -1.32 4.55
CA ALA A 88 -8.77 -0.04 4.11
C ALA A 88 -8.37 0.85 5.31
N ILE A 89 -9.23 0.98 6.31
CA ILE A 89 -8.93 1.76 7.53
C ILE A 89 -7.67 1.24 8.22
N ALA A 90 -7.61 -0.06 8.49
CA ALA A 90 -6.49 -0.65 9.23
C ALA A 90 -5.16 -0.53 8.45
N THR A 91 -5.21 -0.69 7.11
CA THR A 91 -4.05 -0.53 6.24
C THR A 91 -3.56 0.92 6.25
N LEU A 92 -4.47 1.89 6.17
CA LEU A 92 -4.12 3.31 6.22
C LEU A 92 -3.57 3.72 7.59
N CYS A 93 -4.11 3.17 8.69
CA CYS A 93 -3.54 3.37 10.03
C CYS A 93 -2.09 2.87 10.12
N GLY A 94 -1.78 1.70 9.55
CA GLY A 94 -0.39 1.23 9.44
C GLY A 94 0.49 2.19 8.64
N GLY A 95 -0.02 2.71 7.53
CA GLY A 95 0.66 3.74 6.74
C GLY A 95 0.95 5.01 7.55
N PHE A 96 -0.03 5.52 8.30
CA PHE A 96 0.17 6.71 9.14
C PHE A 96 1.15 6.50 10.29
N VAL A 97 1.24 5.30 10.84
CA VAL A 97 2.31 4.96 11.81
C VAL A 97 3.68 5.10 11.14
N SER A 98 3.82 4.59 9.93
CA SER A 98 5.10 4.65 9.20
C SER A 98 5.52 6.09 8.90
N ILE A 99 4.63 6.89 8.27
CA ILE A 99 4.97 8.29 7.93
C ILE A 99 5.15 9.15 9.18
N GLY A 100 4.39 8.90 10.25
CA GLY A 100 4.52 9.64 11.51
C GLY A 100 5.91 9.52 12.12
N LEU A 101 6.55 8.37 12.00
CA LEU A 101 7.92 8.15 12.47
C LEU A 101 8.98 8.66 11.47
N GLU A 102 8.67 8.69 10.17
CA GLU A 102 9.56 9.26 9.14
C GLU A 102 9.71 10.78 9.27
N LEU A 103 8.69 11.50 9.71
CA LEU A 103 8.72 12.97 9.78
C LEU A 103 9.65 13.53 10.87
N GLY A 104 10.29 12.69 11.69
CA GLY A 104 11.24 13.08 12.73
C GLY A 104 10.63 13.84 13.90
N SER A 105 9.49 14.51 13.72
CA SER A 105 8.73 15.18 14.79
C SER A 105 7.23 15.00 14.57
N ILE A 106 6.67 14.01 15.25
CA ILE A 106 5.24 13.65 15.14
C ILE A 106 4.33 14.82 15.49
N PHE A 107 4.71 15.64 16.47
CA PHE A 107 3.89 16.79 16.90
C PHE A 107 3.77 17.86 15.80
N HIS A 108 4.75 17.98 14.92
CA HIS A 108 4.68 18.93 13.82
C HIS A 108 3.74 18.50 12.69
N MET A 109 3.27 17.25 12.67
CA MET A 109 2.23 16.83 11.72
C MET A 109 0.96 17.69 11.81
N ILE A 110 0.64 18.25 12.98
CA ILE A 110 -0.52 19.12 13.15
C ILE A 110 -0.44 20.36 12.26
N TYR A 111 0.76 20.82 11.88
CA TYR A 111 0.92 21.97 10.99
C TYR A 111 0.43 21.73 9.57
N ILE A 112 0.26 20.48 9.14
CA ILE A 112 -0.44 20.15 7.89
C ILE A 112 -1.86 20.77 7.91
N LEU A 113 -2.52 20.75 9.08
CA LEU A 113 -3.86 21.35 9.25
C LEU A 113 -3.81 22.85 9.55
N LEU A 114 -2.84 23.30 10.37
CA LEU A 114 -2.77 24.68 10.87
C LEU A 114 -2.09 25.64 9.89
N SER A 115 -1.23 25.15 9.01
CA SER A 115 -0.50 25.95 8.02
C SER A 115 -0.62 25.33 6.62
N PRO A 116 -1.81 25.37 5.99
CA PRO A 116 -2.04 24.73 4.71
C PRO A 116 -1.25 25.42 3.60
N ASN A 117 -0.45 24.64 2.88
CA ASN A 117 0.20 25.08 1.65
C ASN A 117 -0.50 24.48 0.44
N LEU A 118 -1.48 25.21 -0.10
CA LEU A 118 -2.33 24.75 -1.20
C LEU A 118 -1.58 24.55 -2.53
N SER A 119 -0.36 25.08 -2.66
CA SER A 119 0.49 24.85 -3.84
C SER A 119 1.35 23.60 -3.73
N SER A 120 1.38 22.94 -2.56
CA SER A 120 2.23 21.77 -2.31
C SER A 120 1.48 20.45 -2.54
N PRO A 121 1.93 19.59 -3.47
CA PRO A 121 1.38 18.25 -3.63
C PRO A 121 1.49 17.39 -2.36
N ILE A 122 2.57 17.58 -1.58
CA ILE A 122 2.78 16.87 -0.30
C ILE A 122 1.68 17.24 0.71
N TRP A 123 1.29 18.52 0.77
CA TRP A 123 0.18 18.94 1.62
C TRP A 123 -1.13 18.27 1.21
N TRP A 124 -1.45 18.27 -0.09
CA TRP A 124 -2.65 17.63 -0.61
C TRP A 124 -2.66 16.12 -0.35
N MET A 125 -1.52 15.47 -0.50
CA MET A 125 -1.38 14.04 -0.16
C MET A 125 -1.77 13.78 1.31
N GLY A 126 -1.19 14.51 2.25
CA GLY A 126 -1.48 14.34 3.68
C GLY A 126 -2.93 14.69 4.04
N ALA A 127 -3.46 15.80 3.50
CA ALA A 127 -4.82 16.25 3.76
C ALA A 127 -5.87 15.26 3.23
N ILE A 128 -5.73 14.80 1.99
CA ILE A 128 -6.71 13.90 1.35
C ILE A 128 -6.75 12.55 2.06
N TYR A 129 -5.58 11.94 2.38
CA TYR A 129 -5.57 10.68 3.13
C TYR A 129 -6.12 10.82 4.56
N SER A 130 -5.92 11.98 5.20
CA SER A 130 -6.51 12.25 6.51
C SER A 130 -8.04 12.33 6.43
N VAL A 131 -8.57 13.03 5.42
CA VAL A 131 -10.01 13.09 5.16
C VAL A 131 -10.57 11.73 4.76
N GLU A 132 -9.85 10.96 3.92
CA GLU A 132 -10.25 9.60 3.53
C GLU A 132 -10.40 8.70 4.77
N LEU A 133 -9.46 8.74 5.71
CA LEU A 133 -9.54 7.96 6.95
C LEU A 133 -10.80 8.30 7.75
N VAL A 134 -11.12 9.60 7.91
CA VAL A 134 -12.32 10.05 8.63
C VAL A 134 -13.59 9.57 7.90
N VAL A 135 -13.67 9.75 6.59
CA VAL A 135 -14.82 9.31 5.78
C VAL A 135 -15.01 7.79 5.87
N LEU A 136 -13.93 7.03 5.78
CA LEU A 136 -13.97 5.57 5.91
C LEU A 136 -14.42 5.14 7.32
N ALA A 137 -13.94 5.80 8.38
CA ALA A 137 -14.33 5.49 9.75
C ALA A 137 -15.83 5.74 9.98
N VAL A 138 -16.37 6.88 9.49
CA VAL A 138 -17.80 7.20 9.57
C VAL A 138 -18.63 6.24 8.73
N LYS A 139 -18.17 5.91 7.51
CA LYS A 139 -18.79 4.91 6.62
C LYS A 139 -18.84 3.54 7.29
N PHE A 140 -17.72 3.09 7.87
CA PHE A 140 -17.67 1.81 8.58
C PHE A 140 -18.63 1.78 9.77
N TRP A 141 -18.69 2.86 10.56
CA TRP A 141 -19.62 2.98 11.67
C TRP A 141 -21.08 2.88 11.22
N LYS A 142 -21.47 3.55 10.14
CA LYS A 142 -22.81 3.44 9.54
C LYS A 142 -23.13 2.00 9.10
N MET A 143 -22.18 1.35 8.43
CA MET A 143 -22.32 -0.06 8.04
C MET A 143 -22.43 -0.99 9.27
N HIS A 144 -21.67 -0.70 10.34
CA HIS A 144 -21.71 -1.48 11.57
C HIS A 144 -23.06 -1.36 12.30
N THR A 145 -23.73 -0.22 12.20
CA THR A 145 -25.08 0.01 12.73
C THR A 145 -26.21 -0.45 11.79
N GLY A 146 -25.88 -1.09 10.68
CA GLY A 146 -26.86 -1.63 9.71
C GLY A 146 -27.35 -0.62 8.68
N ASP A 147 -26.87 0.61 8.67
CA ASP A 147 -27.30 1.63 7.71
C ASP A 147 -26.42 1.62 6.45
N TYR A 148 -26.85 0.85 5.45
CA TYR A 148 -26.18 0.76 4.15
C TYR A 148 -26.83 1.66 3.08
N HIS A 149 -28.12 2.03 3.25
CA HIS A 149 -28.93 2.55 2.14
C HIS A 149 -29.42 3.98 2.33
N SER A 150 -29.19 4.61 3.49
CA SER A 150 -29.57 6.00 3.70
C SER A 150 -28.83 6.93 2.71
N SER A 151 -29.40 8.10 2.44
CA SER A 151 -28.80 9.11 1.58
C SER A 151 -27.40 9.51 2.08
N PHE A 152 -27.20 9.55 3.41
CA PHE A 152 -25.92 9.83 4.01
C PHE A 152 -24.89 8.70 3.78
N SER A 153 -25.31 7.44 3.92
CA SER A 153 -24.44 6.29 3.63
C SER A 153 -24.04 6.23 2.15
N LYS A 154 -24.94 6.57 1.24
CA LYS A 154 -24.63 6.69 -0.20
C LYS A 154 -23.67 7.84 -0.48
N PHE A 155 -23.86 8.99 0.18
CA PHE A 155 -22.92 10.10 0.09
C PHE A 155 -21.51 9.70 0.56
N LEU A 156 -21.39 9.04 1.74
CA LEU A 156 -20.11 8.54 2.25
C LEU A 156 -19.47 7.51 1.29
N GLY A 157 -20.28 6.66 0.66
CA GLY A 157 -19.83 5.72 -0.38
C GLY A 157 -19.20 6.46 -1.56
N THR A 158 -19.90 7.45 -2.12
CA THR A 158 -19.42 8.26 -3.25
C THR A 158 -18.21 9.10 -2.87
N ALA A 159 -18.23 9.73 -1.68
CA ALA A 159 -17.12 10.53 -1.19
C ALA A 159 -15.85 9.67 -1.00
N SER A 160 -15.97 8.48 -0.37
CA SER A 160 -14.83 7.57 -0.20
C SER A 160 -14.29 7.09 -1.56
N PHE A 161 -15.15 6.82 -2.53
CA PHE A 161 -14.72 6.45 -3.89
C PHE A 161 -13.96 7.59 -4.58
N ALA A 162 -14.47 8.82 -4.50
CA ALA A 162 -13.78 9.99 -5.08
C ALA A 162 -12.41 10.22 -4.41
N LEU A 163 -12.35 10.13 -3.07
CA LEU A 163 -11.08 10.26 -2.34
C LEU A 163 -10.10 9.15 -2.72
N ALA A 164 -10.54 7.90 -2.83
CA ALA A 164 -9.71 6.77 -3.23
C ALA A 164 -9.19 6.85 -4.69
N LEU A 165 -9.83 7.64 -5.55
CA LEU A 165 -9.29 7.98 -6.87
C LEU A 165 -8.25 9.11 -6.77
N VAL A 166 -8.55 10.16 -6.02
CA VAL A 166 -7.72 11.37 -5.96
C VAL A 166 -6.46 11.15 -5.12
N ALA A 167 -6.54 10.41 -4.01
CA ALA A 167 -5.41 10.21 -3.10
C ALA A 167 -4.18 9.56 -3.78
N PRO A 168 -4.30 8.46 -4.54
CA PRO A 168 -3.18 7.91 -5.31
C PRO A 168 -2.63 8.88 -6.37
N LEU A 169 -3.50 9.64 -7.03
CA LEU A 169 -3.08 10.66 -8.00
C LEU A 169 -2.23 11.74 -7.32
N MET A 170 -2.56 12.12 -6.08
CA MET A 170 -1.78 13.10 -5.31
C MET A 170 -0.41 12.53 -4.88
N ILE A 171 -0.33 11.27 -4.45
CA ILE A 171 0.99 10.62 -4.22
C ILE A 171 1.83 10.68 -5.49
N GLY A 172 1.26 10.26 -6.63
CA GLY A 172 1.98 10.31 -7.90
C GLY A 172 2.39 11.72 -8.33
N SER A 173 1.59 12.76 -7.99
CA SER A 173 1.93 14.14 -8.30
C SER A 173 3.09 14.69 -7.46
N VAL A 174 3.30 14.20 -6.22
CA VAL A 174 4.49 14.54 -5.42
C VAL A 174 5.78 14.24 -6.20
N PHE A 175 5.79 13.12 -6.91
CA PHE A 175 6.92 12.73 -7.76
C PHE A 175 6.83 13.36 -9.15
N GLY A 176 5.67 13.26 -9.80
CA GLY A 176 5.45 13.66 -11.20
C GLY A 176 5.60 15.16 -11.48
N LEU A 177 5.52 16.02 -10.47
CA LEU A 177 5.75 17.45 -10.57
C LEU A 177 7.18 17.89 -10.23
N THR A 178 8.08 16.94 -9.92
CA THR A 178 9.46 17.24 -9.53
C THR A 178 10.37 17.30 -10.77
N GLU A 179 10.39 18.44 -11.46
CA GLU A 179 11.14 18.65 -12.70
C GLU A 179 12.65 18.37 -12.59
N SER A 180 13.25 18.62 -11.41
CA SER A 180 14.67 18.39 -11.19
C SER A 180 15.06 16.90 -11.17
N ARG A 181 14.09 16.00 -11.19
CA ARG A 181 14.29 14.55 -11.09
C ARG A 181 13.66 13.84 -12.29
N ALA A 182 14.46 13.65 -13.35
CA ALA A 182 13.97 13.07 -14.61
C ALA A 182 13.28 11.71 -14.46
N THR A 183 13.68 10.88 -13.47
CA THR A 183 13.08 9.59 -13.17
C THR A 183 11.66 9.67 -12.61
N TYR A 184 11.26 10.82 -12.06
CA TYR A 184 9.92 11.03 -11.53
C TYR A 184 9.03 11.81 -12.48
N PHE A 185 9.62 12.79 -13.18
CA PHE A 185 8.89 13.85 -13.84
C PHE A 185 7.94 13.34 -14.91
N GLY A 186 6.69 13.78 -14.81
CA GLY A 186 5.68 13.55 -15.83
C GLY A 186 4.34 13.07 -15.26
N PRO A 187 3.25 13.30 -16.03
CA PRO A 187 1.88 12.98 -15.57
C PRO A 187 1.61 11.48 -15.43
N LEU A 188 2.40 10.65 -16.08
CA LEU A 188 2.26 9.20 -16.04
C LEU A 188 2.49 8.63 -14.62
N MET A 189 3.26 9.31 -13.77
CA MET A 189 3.50 8.88 -12.40
C MET A 189 2.21 8.86 -11.56
N SER A 190 1.33 9.85 -11.73
CA SER A 190 0.04 9.88 -11.04
C SER A 190 -0.86 8.72 -11.45
N ILE A 191 -0.94 8.43 -12.76
CA ILE A 191 -1.72 7.30 -13.27
C ILE A 191 -1.12 5.97 -12.78
N TYR A 192 0.20 5.88 -12.77
CA TYR A 192 0.90 4.69 -12.28
C TYR A 192 0.57 4.39 -10.82
N CYS A 193 0.59 5.39 -9.93
CA CYS A 193 0.21 5.22 -8.53
C CYS A 193 -1.25 4.76 -8.38
N LEU A 194 -2.19 5.26 -9.20
CA LEU A 194 -3.57 4.80 -9.16
C LEU A 194 -3.70 3.32 -9.58
N LEU A 195 -2.99 2.90 -10.62
CA LEU A 195 -2.96 1.51 -11.06
C LEU A 195 -2.34 0.59 -10.01
N MET A 196 -1.24 1.05 -9.37
CA MET A 196 -0.59 0.33 -8.28
C MET A 196 -1.49 0.21 -7.04
N ALA A 197 -2.31 1.23 -6.75
CA ALA A 197 -3.30 1.18 -5.68
C ALA A 197 -4.31 0.05 -5.93
N LEU A 198 -4.90 -0.02 -7.11
CA LEU A 198 -5.86 -1.08 -7.46
C LEU A 198 -5.21 -2.46 -7.38
N LEU A 199 -3.99 -2.60 -7.87
CA LEU A 199 -3.25 -3.87 -7.88
C LEU A 199 -2.93 -4.33 -6.45
N SER A 200 -2.31 -3.48 -5.63
CA SER A 200 -1.91 -3.83 -4.26
C SER A 200 -3.11 -4.05 -3.34
N GLY A 201 -4.17 -3.22 -3.47
CA GLY A 201 -5.41 -3.41 -2.72
C GLY A 201 -6.10 -4.73 -3.04
N THR A 202 -6.17 -5.11 -4.33
CA THR A 202 -6.76 -6.38 -4.75
C THR A 202 -5.94 -7.57 -4.24
N ALA A 203 -4.61 -7.51 -4.38
CA ALA A 203 -3.72 -8.54 -3.88
C ALA A 203 -3.84 -8.73 -2.37
N LEU A 204 -3.87 -7.62 -1.61
CA LEU A 204 -4.02 -7.64 -0.16
C LEU A 204 -5.36 -8.27 0.27
N PHE A 205 -6.46 -7.92 -0.41
CA PHE A 205 -7.76 -8.51 -0.13
C PHE A 205 -7.79 -10.01 -0.38
N ILE A 206 -7.23 -10.48 -1.52
CA ILE A 206 -7.19 -11.91 -1.85
C ILE A 206 -6.36 -12.66 -0.81
N LEU A 207 -5.13 -12.20 -0.53
CA LEU A 207 -4.24 -12.83 0.45
C LEU A 207 -4.91 -12.93 1.82
N TYR A 208 -5.47 -11.82 2.28
CA TYR A 208 -6.17 -11.75 3.56
C TYR A 208 -7.34 -12.73 3.63
N SER A 209 -8.18 -12.77 2.58
CA SER A 209 -9.32 -13.70 2.52
C SER A 209 -8.89 -15.15 2.62
N MET A 210 -7.79 -15.53 1.95
CA MET A 210 -7.24 -16.89 2.05
C MET A 210 -6.73 -17.22 3.45
N VAL A 211 -6.07 -16.27 4.12
CA VAL A 211 -5.59 -16.44 5.50
C VAL A 211 -6.76 -16.59 6.47
N VAL A 212 -7.77 -15.73 6.39
CA VAL A 212 -8.95 -15.79 7.26
C VAL A 212 -9.70 -17.10 7.07
N GLU A 213 -9.91 -17.55 5.84
CA GLU A 213 -10.56 -18.83 5.54
C GLU A 213 -9.79 -20.00 6.19
N ARG A 214 -8.47 -20.01 6.05
CA ARG A 214 -7.61 -21.05 6.64
C ARG A 214 -7.67 -21.08 8.17
N VAL A 215 -7.67 -19.91 8.81
CA VAL A 215 -7.65 -19.76 10.27
C VAL A 215 -9.03 -20.02 10.87
N SER A 216 -10.10 -19.58 10.21
CA SER A 216 -11.47 -19.73 10.72
C SER A 216 -12.01 -21.16 10.60
N GLY A 217 -11.40 -22.00 9.74
CA GLY A 217 -11.89 -23.36 9.47
C GLY A 217 -13.31 -23.40 8.89
N SER A 218 -13.89 -22.22 8.61
CA SER A 218 -15.16 -22.10 7.94
C SER A 218 -14.89 -22.30 6.44
N GLY A 219 -15.05 -23.52 5.97
CA GLY A 219 -15.29 -23.75 4.54
C GLY A 219 -16.50 -22.90 4.17
N SER A 220 -16.23 -21.65 3.80
CA SER A 220 -17.29 -20.69 3.52
C SER A 220 -18.12 -21.19 2.36
N ALA A 221 -19.43 -20.92 2.44
CA ALA A 221 -20.39 -21.27 1.43
C ALA A 221 -19.88 -20.91 0.03
N GLY A 222 -20.24 -21.69 -1.00
CA GLY A 222 -19.75 -21.51 -2.37
C GLY A 222 -19.85 -20.10 -2.95
N GLU A 223 -20.74 -19.26 -2.40
CA GLU A 223 -20.86 -17.84 -2.74
C GLU A 223 -19.63 -17.01 -2.40
N HIS A 224 -18.96 -17.27 -1.27
CA HIS A 224 -17.75 -16.54 -0.89
C HIS A 224 -16.57 -16.87 -1.83
N HIS A 225 -16.43 -18.13 -2.21
CA HIS A 225 -15.42 -18.54 -3.19
C HIS A 225 -15.66 -17.90 -4.56
N ALA A 226 -16.91 -17.80 -5.02
CA ALA A 226 -17.26 -17.16 -6.28
C ALA A 226 -16.87 -15.67 -6.29
N VAL A 227 -17.09 -14.97 -5.17
CA VAL A 227 -16.67 -13.56 -5.01
C VAL A 227 -15.15 -13.42 -5.07
N ILE A 228 -14.40 -14.30 -4.39
CA ILE A 228 -12.93 -14.26 -4.42
C ILE A 228 -12.41 -14.58 -5.84
N ASP A 229 -13.04 -15.50 -6.56
CA ASP A 229 -12.65 -15.81 -7.94
C ASP A 229 -12.88 -14.64 -8.89
N ASP A 230 -13.91 -13.84 -8.70
CA ASP A 230 -14.10 -12.59 -9.44
C ASP A 230 -13.02 -11.55 -9.11
N PHE A 231 -12.63 -11.42 -7.82
CA PHE A 231 -11.48 -10.57 -7.47
C PHE A 231 -10.18 -11.08 -8.07
N CYS A 232 -9.98 -12.41 -8.19
CA CYS A 232 -8.83 -12.96 -8.89
C CYS A 232 -8.82 -12.61 -10.39
N ARG A 233 -10.00 -12.46 -11.02
CA ARG A 233 -10.10 -11.96 -12.41
C ARG A 233 -9.72 -10.48 -12.48
N ILE A 234 -10.28 -9.63 -11.61
CA ILE A 234 -9.91 -8.21 -11.51
C ILE A 234 -8.40 -8.09 -11.29
N PHE A 235 -7.85 -8.88 -10.38
CA PHE A 235 -6.43 -8.94 -10.09
C PHE A 235 -5.59 -9.29 -11.34
N THR A 236 -6.00 -10.30 -12.11
CA THR A 236 -5.30 -10.69 -13.34
C THR A 236 -5.28 -9.54 -14.36
N TYR A 237 -6.43 -8.88 -14.59
CA TYR A 237 -6.50 -7.73 -15.50
C TYR A 237 -5.68 -6.54 -14.99
N ALA A 238 -5.78 -6.21 -13.70
CA ALA A 238 -5.00 -5.13 -13.09
C ALA A 238 -3.50 -5.39 -13.23
N THR A 239 -3.03 -6.62 -12.97
CA THR A 239 -1.62 -7.00 -13.14
C THR A 239 -1.17 -6.83 -14.59
N GLY A 240 -1.99 -7.26 -15.57
CA GLY A 240 -1.69 -7.10 -16.99
C GLY A 240 -1.60 -5.63 -17.41
N ILE A 241 -2.51 -4.79 -16.94
CA ILE A 241 -2.50 -3.34 -17.23
C ILE A 241 -1.25 -2.68 -16.63
N VAL A 242 -0.95 -2.96 -15.35
CA VAL A 242 0.26 -2.44 -14.70
C VAL A 242 1.52 -2.90 -15.42
N MET A 243 1.58 -4.16 -15.83
CA MET A 243 2.73 -4.70 -16.57
C MET A 243 2.94 -3.97 -17.91
N VAL A 244 1.88 -3.77 -18.69
CA VAL A 244 1.96 -3.02 -19.96
C VAL A 244 2.41 -1.58 -19.68
N PHE A 245 1.85 -0.94 -18.65
CA PHE A 245 2.21 0.42 -18.29
C PHE A 245 3.67 0.53 -17.85
N THR A 246 4.16 -0.42 -17.05
CA THR A 246 5.57 -0.50 -16.61
C THR A 246 6.51 -0.68 -17.80
N ILE A 247 6.16 -1.54 -18.77
CA ILE A 247 6.94 -1.73 -19.99
C ILE A 247 6.97 -0.45 -20.83
N LEU A 248 5.81 0.22 -21.02
CA LEU A 248 5.74 1.48 -21.75
C LEU A 248 6.57 2.58 -21.08
N ARG A 249 6.48 2.69 -19.75
CA ARG A 249 7.29 3.61 -18.98
C ARG A 249 8.78 3.33 -19.19
N PHE A 250 9.20 2.08 -19.08
CA PHE A 250 10.58 1.66 -19.32
C PHE A 250 11.06 2.03 -20.73
N ILE A 251 10.26 1.81 -21.78
CA ILE A 251 10.59 2.19 -23.15
C ILE A 251 10.74 3.71 -23.28
N MET A 252 9.84 4.46 -22.70
CA MET A 252 9.87 5.93 -22.77
C MET A 252 11.08 6.50 -22.02
N GLU A 253 11.38 6.01 -20.84
CA GLU A 253 12.54 6.42 -20.05
C GLU A 253 13.86 6.07 -20.75
N SER A 254 13.95 4.89 -21.39
CA SER A 254 15.13 4.49 -22.14
C SER A 254 15.34 5.30 -23.43
N ALA A 255 14.25 5.75 -24.04
CA ALA A 255 14.32 6.55 -25.28
C ALA A 255 14.66 8.03 -25.03
N THR A 256 14.30 8.58 -23.85
CA THR A 256 14.41 10.02 -23.58
C THR A 256 15.63 10.40 -22.72
N THR A 257 16.15 9.47 -21.90
CA THR A 257 17.22 9.78 -20.94
C THR A 257 18.14 8.58 -20.69
N ILE A 258 19.07 8.34 -21.63
CA ILE A 258 20.12 7.32 -21.46
C ILE A 258 20.85 7.41 -20.10
N PRO A 259 21.21 8.62 -19.58
CA PRO A 259 21.84 8.74 -18.26
C PRO A 259 20.92 8.31 -17.09
N ALA A 260 19.64 8.67 -17.11
CA ALA A 260 18.70 8.29 -16.04
C ALA A 260 18.39 6.79 -16.08
N PHE A 261 18.32 6.20 -17.26
CA PHE A 261 18.16 4.76 -17.44
C PHE A 261 19.38 3.98 -16.95
N LEU A 262 20.59 4.45 -17.24
CA LEU A 262 21.82 3.84 -16.73
C LEU A 262 21.93 4.00 -15.20
N ALA A 263 21.49 5.15 -14.67
CA ALA A 263 21.39 5.41 -13.24
C ALA A 263 20.48 4.40 -12.55
N TYR A 264 19.32 4.18 -13.13
CA TYR A 264 18.34 3.21 -12.69
C TYR A 264 18.92 1.79 -12.66
N HIS A 265 19.59 1.36 -13.73
CA HIS A 265 20.24 0.06 -13.80
C HIS A 265 21.41 -0.08 -12.80
N GLN A 266 22.21 0.97 -12.61
CA GLN A 266 23.31 0.95 -11.64
C GLN A 266 22.81 0.93 -10.20
N PHE A 267 21.69 1.59 -9.91
CA PHE A 267 21.04 1.53 -8.61
C PHE A 267 20.49 0.12 -8.32
N ALA A 268 19.88 -0.51 -9.29
CA ALA A 268 19.46 -1.91 -9.21
C ALA A 268 20.64 -2.86 -8.90
N HIS A 269 21.86 -2.53 -9.36
CA HIS A 269 23.08 -3.25 -9.00
C HIS A 269 23.51 -3.03 -7.54
N SER A 270 23.15 -1.92 -6.90
CA SER A 270 23.58 -1.62 -5.54
C SER A 270 22.75 -2.30 -4.45
N PHE A 271 21.60 -2.86 -4.77
CA PHE A 271 20.74 -3.61 -3.82
C PHE A 271 21.14 -5.09 -3.64
N GLY A 272 22.37 -5.47 -3.99
CA GLY A 272 22.88 -6.84 -3.86
C GLY A 272 22.65 -7.70 -5.11
N ALA A 273 23.04 -8.97 -5.09
CA ALA A 273 23.18 -9.88 -6.24
C ALA A 273 21.93 -10.10 -7.11
N TRP A 274 20.78 -9.52 -6.76
CA TRP A 274 19.56 -9.53 -7.55
C TRP A 274 19.17 -8.11 -7.89
N HIS A 275 19.25 -7.77 -9.17
CA HIS A 275 18.84 -6.47 -9.71
C HIS A 275 17.38 -6.19 -9.32
N GLY A 276 17.11 -5.09 -8.64
CA GLY A 276 15.78 -4.70 -8.18
C GLY A 276 14.74 -4.80 -9.30
N PHE A 277 15.06 -4.32 -10.48
CA PHE A 277 14.23 -4.44 -11.68
C PHE A 277 13.80 -5.87 -12.00
N HIS A 278 14.70 -6.85 -11.94
CA HIS A 278 14.34 -8.23 -12.22
C HIS A 278 13.41 -8.80 -11.15
N PHE A 279 13.62 -8.46 -9.88
CA PHE A 279 12.73 -8.86 -8.82
C PHE A 279 11.34 -8.25 -9.00
N GLU A 280 11.25 -6.97 -9.25
CA GLU A 280 10.00 -6.23 -9.36
C GLU A 280 9.20 -6.66 -10.59
N VAL A 281 9.81 -6.57 -11.76
CA VAL A 281 9.12 -6.82 -13.02
C VAL A 281 8.94 -8.29 -13.27
N VAL A 282 9.98 -9.10 -13.06
CA VAL A 282 9.91 -10.54 -13.39
C VAL A 282 9.17 -11.31 -12.31
N LEU A 283 9.58 -11.18 -11.04
CA LEU A 283 8.96 -11.93 -9.93
C LEU A 283 7.72 -11.22 -9.38
N GLY A 284 7.71 -9.89 -9.36
CA GLY A 284 6.64 -9.09 -8.80
C GLY A 284 5.45 -8.85 -9.74
N LEU A 285 5.63 -8.87 -11.08
CA LEU A 285 4.54 -8.65 -12.03
C LEU A 285 4.39 -9.80 -13.04
N PHE A 286 5.44 -10.11 -13.80
CA PHE A 286 5.34 -11.05 -14.91
C PHE A 286 4.98 -12.47 -14.45
N LEU A 287 5.70 -13.00 -13.47
CA LEU A 287 5.44 -14.35 -12.95
C LEU A 287 4.03 -14.50 -12.36
N PRO A 288 3.56 -13.61 -11.44
CA PRO A 288 2.18 -13.67 -10.95
C PRO A 288 1.15 -13.54 -12.06
N PHE A 289 1.37 -12.67 -13.05
CA PHE A 289 0.46 -12.52 -14.20
C PHE A 289 0.32 -13.84 -14.97
N VAL A 290 1.43 -14.46 -15.36
CA VAL A 290 1.42 -15.76 -16.08
C VAL A 290 0.75 -16.85 -15.24
N LEU A 291 1.05 -16.92 -13.95
CA LEU A 291 0.43 -17.88 -13.04
C LEU A 291 -1.08 -17.69 -12.94
N MET A 292 -1.58 -16.44 -12.89
CA MET A 292 -3.01 -16.15 -12.81
C MET A 292 -3.75 -16.37 -14.14
N LEU A 293 -3.08 -16.41 -15.27
CA LEU A 293 -3.70 -16.83 -16.55
C LEU A 293 -4.05 -18.31 -16.56
N VAL A 294 -3.36 -19.14 -15.77
CA VAL A 294 -3.61 -20.57 -15.67
C VAL A 294 -4.80 -20.82 -14.73
N PRO A 295 -5.96 -21.32 -15.22
CA PRO A 295 -7.18 -21.48 -14.40
C PRO A 295 -6.97 -22.36 -13.16
N SER A 296 -6.21 -23.44 -13.26
CA SER A 296 -5.92 -24.35 -12.14
C SER A 296 -5.12 -23.66 -11.01
N VAL A 297 -4.22 -22.75 -11.34
CA VAL A 297 -3.46 -21.95 -10.37
C VAL A 297 -4.38 -20.88 -9.75
N ARG A 298 -5.09 -20.13 -10.58
CA ARG A 298 -5.99 -19.06 -10.14
C ARG A 298 -7.09 -19.55 -9.21
N GLN A 299 -7.62 -20.75 -9.41
CA GLN A 299 -8.66 -21.35 -8.57
C GLN A 299 -8.11 -22.01 -7.31
N SER A 300 -6.82 -22.35 -7.27
CA SER A 300 -6.21 -22.99 -6.11
C SER A 300 -5.88 -21.98 -4.99
N THR A 301 -6.09 -22.37 -3.73
CA THR A 301 -5.71 -21.57 -2.55
C THR A 301 -4.21 -21.26 -2.56
N GLY A 302 -3.37 -22.25 -2.88
CA GLY A 302 -1.92 -22.06 -2.97
C GLY A 302 -1.52 -21.05 -4.04
N GLY A 303 -2.14 -21.11 -5.22
CA GLY A 303 -1.91 -20.18 -6.32
C GLY A 303 -2.30 -18.74 -5.93
N LYS A 304 -3.47 -18.57 -5.31
CA LYS A 304 -3.96 -17.26 -4.80
C LYS A 304 -2.98 -16.66 -3.79
N VAL A 305 -2.52 -17.45 -2.81
CA VAL A 305 -1.57 -16.99 -1.79
C VAL A 305 -0.23 -16.62 -2.41
N VAL A 306 0.35 -17.48 -3.25
CA VAL A 306 1.66 -17.23 -3.86
C VAL A 306 1.62 -15.98 -4.75
N THR A 307 0.64 -15.89 -5.65
CA THR A 307 0.57 -14.77 -6.60
C THR A 307 0.29 -13.44 -5.89
N SER A 308 -0.62 -13.41 -4.91
CA SER A 308 -0.88 -12.20 -4.12
C SER A 308 0.34 -11.78 -3.30
N SER A 309 1.06 -12.72 -2.70
CA SER A 309 2.29 -12.42 -1.96
C SER A 309 3.40 -11.87 -2.85
N LEU A 310 3.61 -12.47 -4.03
CA LEU A 310 4.58 -11.97 -5.01
C LEU A 310 4.25 -10.54 -5.47
N ILE A 311 2.98 -10.25 -5.76
CA ILE A 311 2.55 -8.90 -6.13
C ILE A 311 2.77 -7.91 -4.98
N LEU A 312 2.43 -8.25 -3.74
CA LEU A 312 2.62 -7.34 -2.60
C LEU A 312 4.10 -7.04 -2.36
N LEU A 313 4.96 -8.05 -2.44
CA LEU A 313 6.40 -7.86 -2.34
C LEU A 313 6.95 -7.07 -3.55
N GLY A 314 6.50 -7.38 -4.75
CA GLY A 314 6.89 -6.67 -5.96
C GLY A 314 6.44 -5.21 -5.95
N THR A 315 5.20 -4.91 -5.53
CA THR A 315 4.70 -3.53 -5.44
C THR A 315 5.41 -2.73 -4.35
N LEU A 316 5.73 -3.34 -3.20
CA LEU A 316 6.56 -2.68 -2.19
C LEU A 316 7.94 -2.35 -2.76
N ALA A 317 8.59 -3.30 -3.43
CA ALA A 317 9.89 -3.09 -4.07
C ALA A 317 9.82 -1.97 -5.12
N MET A 318 8.79 -1.96 -5.98
CA MET A 318 8.55 -0.88 -6.97
C MET A 318 8.40 0.51 -6.33
N HIS A 319 7.69 0.62 -5.20
CA HIS A 319 7.57 1.90 -4.51
C HIS A 319 8.89 2.36 -3.90
N MET A 320 9.66 1.42 -3.34
CA MET A 320 11.02 1.71 -2.86
C MET A 320 11.93 2.14 -3.98
N GLU A 321 11.86 1.48 -5.11
CA GLU A 321 12.64 1.81 -6.29
C GLU A 321 12.33 3.20 -6.81
N ILE A 322 11.05 3.52 -7.06
CA ILE A 322 10.64 4.87 -7.48
C ILE A 322 11.21 5.90 -6.50
N LEU A 323 11.02 5.68 -5.21
CA LEU A 323 11.48 6.59 -4.17
C LEU A 323 13.00 6.83 -4.23
N LEU A 324 13.77 5.75 -4.31
CA LEU A 324 15.23 5.78 -4.21
C LEU A 324 15.90 6.18 -5.54
N ALA A 325 15.41 5.68 -6.68
CA ALA A 325 15.99 6.00 -7.98
C ALA A 325 16.01 7.50 -8.27
N GLY A 326 14.95 8.21 -7.90
CA GLY A 326 14.91 9.64 -8.10
C GLY A 326 15.78 10.44 -7.12
N GLN A 327 16.15 9.88 -5.97
CA GLN A 327 17.00 10.55 -5.00
C GLN A 327 18.48 10.19 -5.09
N SER A 328 18.81 8.99 -5.57
CA SER A 328 20.17 8.46 -5.58
C SER A 328 21.16 9.30 -6.39
N HIS A 329 20.66 10.09 -7.35
CA HIS A 329 21.45 10.98 -8.17
C HIS A 329 21.45 12.40 -7.58
N PRO A 330 22.60 12.92 -7.07
CA PRO A 330 22.66 14.28 -6.53
C PRO A 330 22.45 15.32 -7.64
N VAL A 331 21.73 16.39 -7.33
CA VAL A 331 21.43 17.49 -8.25
C VAL A 331 21.86 18.83 -7.68
N GLY A 332 22.10 19.80 -8.58
CA GLY A 332 22.54 21.16 -8.22
C GLY A 332 23.94 21.19 -7.57
N PRO A 333 24.20 22.11 -6.64
CA PRO A 333 25.52 22.27 -6.05
C PRO A 333 26.09 21.04 -5.34
N LYS A 334 25.23 20.12 -4.93
CA LYS A 334 25.62 18.85 -4.28
C LYS A 334 26.21 17.84 -5.26
N ALA A 335 25.96 17.97 -6.56
CA ALA A 335 26.50 17.05 -7.57
C ALA A 335 28.02 17.00 -7.61
N GLU A 336 28.70 18.08 -7.18
CA GLU A 336 30.16 18.14 -7.12
C GLU A 336 30.75 17.55 -5.82
N GLN A 337 29.93 17.44 -4.77
CA GLN A 337 30.35 17.01 -3.43
C GLN A 337 30.10 15.53 -3.15
N PHE A 338 29.24 14.91 -3.91
CA PHE A 338 28.81 13.52 -3.71
C PHE A 338 29.17 12.65 -4.92
N PRO A 339 29.30 11.32 -4.76
CA PRO A 339 29.44 10.40 -5.87
C PRO A 339 28.25 10.53 -6.83
N GLN A 340 28.43 10.20 -8.10
CA GLN A 340 27.39 10.23 -9.12
C GLN A 340 26.10 9.49 -8.68
N TYR A 341 26.26 8.45 -7.86
CA TYR A 341 25.16 7.69 -7.25
C TYR A 341 25.44 7.46 -5.77
N VAL A 342 24.45 7.77 -4.94
CA VAL A 342 24.49 7.55 -3.50
C VAL A 342 23.73 6.26 -3.19
N GLN A 343 24.39 5.31 -2.55
CA GLN A 343 23.78 4.05 -2.14
C GLN A 343 22.99 4.22 -0.84
N TYR A 344 21.90 3.48 -0.72
CA TYR A 344 21.06 3.45 0.48
C TYR A 344 20.87 2.02 0.95
N VAL A 345 21.08 1.81 2.24
CA VAL A 345 20.74 0.56 2.94
C VAL A 345 19.92 0.94 4.16
N PRO A 346 18.72 0.41 4.33
CA PRO A 346 17.89 0.74 5.49
C PRO A 346 18.59 0.38 6.80
N SER A 347 18.49 1.23 7.81
CA SER A 347 18.96 0.97 9.16
C SER A 347 18.06 -0.03 9.88
N LEU A 348 18.54 -0.58 11.01
CA LEU A 348 17.70 -1.42 11.88
C LEU A 348 16.43 -0.70 12.33
N TRP A 349 16.52 0.59 12.62
CA TRP A 349 15.38 1.40 13.08
C TRP A 349 14.31 1.56 12.01
N GLU A 350 14.70 1.74 10.77
CA GLU A 350 13.78 1.81 9.63
C GLU A 350 13.06 0.47 9.40
N TRP A 351 13.76 -0.67 9.53
CA TRP A 351 13.14 -1.99 9.51
C TRP A 351 12.15 -2.21 10.65
N LEU A 352 12.47 -1.70 11.85
CA LEU A 352 11.55 -1.79 12.99
C LEU A 352 10.29 -0.93 12.78
N VAL A 353 10.39 0.21 12.10
CA VAL A 353 9.21 1.02 11.70
C VAL A 353 8.32 0.24 10.72
N LEU A 354 8.90 -0.44 9.72
CA LEU A 354 8.12 -1.30 8.82
C LEU A 354 7.40 -2.40 9.60
N VAL A 355 8.11 -3.11 10.48
CA VAL A 355 7.52 -4.18 11.31
C VAL A 355 6.41 -3.62 12.19
N PHE A 356 6.58 -2.42 12.75
CA PHE A 356 5.58 -1.75 13.57
C PHE A 356 4.32 -1.39 12.78
N ALA A 357 4.48 -0.78 11.60
CA ALA A 357 3.36 -0.44 10.72
C ALA A 357 2.53 -1.67 10.33
N LEU A 358 3.21 -2.76 9.94
CA LEU A 358 2.56 -4.03 9.63
C LEU A 358 1.90 -4.66 10.86
N ALA A 359 2.54 -4.60 12.03
CA ALA A 359 1.98 -5.14 13.26
C ALA A 359 0.70 -4.40 13.69
N VAL A 360 0.67 -3.05 13.57
CA VAL A 360 -0.53 -2.26 13.84
C VAL A 360 -1.66 -2.64 12.88
N MET A 361 -1.39 -2.70 11.58
CA MET A 361 -2.35 -3.13 10.56
C MET A 361 -2.92 -4.52 10.87
N LEU A 362 -2.04 -5.51 11.09
CA LEU A 362 -2.43 -6.90 11.33
C LEU A 362 -3.15 -7.09 12.67
N LEU A 363 -2.79 -6.32 13.70
CA LEU A 363 -3.51 -6.34 14.96
C LEU A 363 -4.94 -5.81 14.80
N LEU A 364 -5.12 -4.66 14.13
CA LEU A 364 -6.44 -4.10 13.84
C LEU A 364 -7.29 -5.10 13.06
N TYR A 365 -6.71 -5.75 12.07
CA TYR A 365 -7.37 -6.83 11.34
C TYR A 365 -7.82 -7.98 12.24
N THR A 366 -6.91 -8.48 13.05
CA THR A 366 -7.16 -9.62 13.94
C THR A 366 -8.29 -9.31 14.93
N LEU A 367 -8.27 -8.10 15.50
CA LEU A 367 -9.30 -7.63 16.43
C LEU A 367 -10.64 -7.36 15.70
N GLY A 368 -10.59 -6.78 14.51
CA GLY A 368 -11.76 -6.51 13.69
C GLY A 368 -12.53 -7.79 13.32
N GLU A 369 -11.84 -8.81 12.82
CA GLU A 369 -12.48 -10.11 12.52
C GLU A 369 -13.09 -10.76 13.76
N ARG A 370 -12.49 -10.57 14.92
CA ARG A 370 -12.99 -11.19 16.15
C ARG A 370 -14.19 -10.47 16.74
N TYR A 371 -14.21 -9.13 16.72
CA TYR A 371 -15.16 -8.33 17.50
C TYR A 371 -16.16 -7.57 16.66
N LEU A 372 -15.89 -7.28 15.37
CA LEU A 372 -16.69 -6.35 14.56
C LEU A 372 -17.62 -7.03 13.55
N LYS A 373 -17.73 -8.37 13.58
CA LYS A 373 -18.66 -9.12 12.72
C LYS A 373 -18.58 -8.70 11.24
N LEU A 374 -17.36 -8.77 10.68
CA LEU A 374 -17.09 -8.29 9.33
C LEU A 374 -17.75 -9.11 8.21
N ASN A 375 -18.29 -10.30 8.55
CA ASN A 375 -18.95 -11.22 7.62
C ASN A 375 -20.46 -11.00 7.49
N GLU A 376 -21.06 -10.09 8.29
CA GLU A 376 -22.49 -9.82 8.20
C GLU A 376 -22.80 -9.05 6.92
N ALA A 377 -23.56 -9.69 6.03
CA ALA A 377 -24.17 -9.00 4.91
C ALA A 377 -25.24 -8.01 5.39
N PRO A 378 -25.54 -6.95 4.61
CA PRO A 378 -26.66 -6.06 4.91
C PRO A 378 -27.93 -6.90 5.09
N THR A 379 -28.56 -6.78 6.25
CA THR A 379 -29.94 -7.27 6.41
C THR A 379 -30.80 -6.33 5.61
N GLY A 380 -31.28 -6.81 4.43
CA GLY A 380 -32.16 -6.06 3.53
C GLY A 380 -33.48 -5.66 4.17
#